data_ea6e129b0c58b82d76600534194a1489
#
_entry.id   ea6e129b0c58b82d76600534194a1489
#
_cell.length_a   1.000
_cell.length_b   1.000
_cell.length_c   1.000
_cell.angle_alpha   90.00
_cell.angle_beta   90.00
_cell.angle_gamma   90.00
#
_symmetry.space_group_name_H-M   'P 1'
#
loop_
_entity.id
_entity.type
_entity.pdbx_description
1 polymer ?
#
loop_
_entity_poly.entity_id
_entity_poly.type
_entity_poly.pdbx_seq_one_letter_code
_entity_poly.pdbx_strand_id
1 'polypeptide(L)'
;FQLVNLLRDKNLSFDDPKIIAKTGWTTGELIEAVEKEGVSAVFDLVTLLVGVNNQYRGLSKEEYKAEFGHLLDTAIAFAGGKREHVYVLSIPDWGVTNFAVANGKNAKIVAEEIDAFNNINREEAMYKHVGYIDITAGSRELGKKAVMLAQDGLHPSAEMYAEWASSIANEIVLTGNFNV
;
A
#
# COMPACT_ATOMS: atom_id res chain seq x y z
N PHE A 1 5.85 -6.39 9.65
CA PHE A 1 5.94 -6.91 11.04
C PHE A 1 4.98 -6.17 11.99
N GLN A 2 4.94 -4.81 12.01
CA GLN A 2 4.06 -4.04 12.93
C GLN A 2 2.59 -4.48 12.82
N LEU A 3 2.05 -4.59 11.59
CA LEU A 3 0.67 -5.05 11.36
C LEU A 3 0.42 -6.43 11.98
N VAL A 4 1.31 -7.39 11.72
CA VAL A 4 1.15 -8.76 12.24
C VAL A 4 1.17 -8.77 13.77
N ASN A 5 2.05 -7.99 14.39
CA ASN A 5 2.08 -7.89 15.86
C ASN A 5 0.77 -7.31 16.42
N LEU A 6 0.24 -6.25 15.79
CA LEU A 6 -1.06 -5.67 16.19
C LEU A 6 -2.23 -6.65 16.01
N LEU A 7 -2.21 -7.48 14.98
CA LEU A 7 -3.22 -8.52 14.78
C LEU A 7 -3.10 -9.63 15.80
N ARG A 8 -1.88 -10.05 16.16
CA ARG A 8 -1.61 -11.00 17.26
C ARG A 8 -2.10 -10.47 18.61
N ASP A 9 -1.89 -9.18 18.91
CA ASP A 9 -2.40 -8.53 20.12
C ASP A 9 -3.94 -8.51 20.20
N LYS A 10 -4.59 -8.66 19.04
CA LYS A 10 -6.06 -8.78 18.89
C LYS A 10 -6.52 -10.26 18.83
N ASN A 11 -5.68 -11.20 19.25
CA ASN A 11 -5.91 -12.64 19.26
C ASN A 11 -6.07 -13.30 17.89
N LEU A 12 -5.60 -12.66 16.82
CA LEU A 12 -5.52 -13.25 15.49
C LEU A 12 -4.15 -13.91 15.31
N SER A 13 -4.12 -15.22 15.07
CA SER A 13 -2.86 -15.97 14.91
C SER A 13 -2.34 -15.85 13.49
N PHE A 14 -1.23 -15.13 13.30
CA PHE A 14 -0.53 -15.01 12.02
C PHE A 14 0.95 -15.36 12.20
N ASP A 15 1.53 -16.03 11.23
CA ASP A 15 2.98 -16.21 11.11
C ASP A 15 3.66 -14.90 10.67
N ASP A 16 5.00 -14.90 10.61
CA ASP A 16 5.74 -13.77 10.10
C ASP A 16 5.46 -13.54 8.60
N PRO A 17 5.33 -12.29 8.16
CA PRO A 17 4.89 -12.00 6.80
C PRO A 17 5.97 -12.32 5.77
N LYS A 18 5.58 -12.90 4.62
CA LYS A 18 6.38 -12.88 3.41
C LYS A 18 6.31 -11.47 2.82
N ILE A 19 7.46 -10.84 2.59
CA ILE A 19 7.56 -9.50 2.01
C ILE A 19 8.21 -9.59 0.63
N ILE A 20 7.53 -9.06 -0.38
CA ILE A 20 8.05 -8.88 -1.75
C ILE A 20 7.97 -7.39 -2.04
N ALA A 21 9.04 -6.68 -1.73
CA ALA A 21 9.11 -5.23 -1.87
C ALA A 21 10.56 -4.75 -1.93
N LYS A 22 10.78 -3.68 -2.70
CA LYS A 22 12.05 -2.97 -2.75
C LYS A 22 11.78 -1.50 -3.01
N THR A 23 12.54 -0.63 -2.35
CA THR A 23 12.47 0.81 -2.56
C THR A 23 12.66 1.16 -4.04
N GLY A 24 11.78 2.01 -4.56
CA GLY A 24 11.87 2.50 -5.92
C GLY A 24 11.06 1.70 -6.95
N TRP A 25 10.51 0.54 -6.61
CA TRP A 25 9.78 -0.27 -7.58
C TRP A 25 8.48 0.39 -8.07
N THR A 26 8.25 0.23 -9.38
CA THR A 26 6.97 0.47 -10.05
C THR A 26 6.12 -0.81 -10.04
N THR A 27 4.91 -0.73 -10.58
CA THR A 27 4.04 -1.90 -10.78
C THR A 27 4.70 -2.96 -11.66
N GLY A 28 5.33 -2.59 -12.77
CA GLY A 28 6.03 -3.54 -13.65
C GLY A 28 7.20 -4.24 -12.94
N GLU A 29 8.03 -3.48 -12.21
CA GLU A 29 9.15 -4.04 -11.45
C GLU A 29 8.66 -4.98 -10.31
N LEU A 30 7.50 -4.71 -9.72
CA LEU A 30 6.89 -5.60 -8.73
C LEU A 30 6.36 -6.89 -9.38
N ILE A 31 5.74 -6.82 -10.56
CA ILE A 31 5.30 -8.00 -11.33
C ILE A 31 6.49 -8.94 -11.59
N GLU A 32 7.57 -8.41 -12.16
CA GLU A 32 8.78 -9.18 -12.43
C GLU A 32 9.35 -9.85 -11.17
N ALA A 33 9.34 -9.13 -10.03
CA ALA A 33 9.84 -9.66 -8.78
C ALA A 33 8.96 -10.78 -8.23
N VAL A 34 7.64 -10.64 -8.30
CA VAL A 34 6.67 -11.66 -7.86
C VAL A 34 6.81 -12.93 -8.70
N GLU A 35 6.91 -12.79 -10.03
CA GLU A 35 7.13 -13.92 -10.94
C GLU A 35 8.44 -14.65 -10.63
N LYS A 36 9.52 -13.89 -10.42
CA LYS A 36 10.84 -14.44 -10.08
C LYS A 36 10.86 -15.18 -8.74
N GLU A 37 10.12 -14.69 -7.75
CA GLU A 37 10.01 -15.34 -6.43
C GLU A 37 9.29 -16.70 -6.51
N GLY A 38 8.44 -16.93 -7.52
CA GLY A 38 7.78 -18.20 -7.77
C GLY A 38 6.95 -18.70 -6.60
N VAL A 39 6.26 -17.79 -5.91
CA VAL A 39 5.49 -18.10 -4.69
C VAL A 39 4.32 -19.02 -5.02
N SER A 40 4.30 -20.19 -4.41
CA SER A 40 3.21 -21.18 -4.54
C SER A 40 2.35 -21.32 -3.28
N ALA A 41 2.75 -20.64 -2.20
CA ALA A 41 2.01 -20.66 -0.94
C ALA A 41 0.71 -19.86 -1.03
N VAL A 42 -0.30 -20.28 -0.25
CA VAL A 42 -1.53 -19.51 -0.01
C VAL A 42 -1.39 -18.81 1.33
N PHE A 43 -1.87 -17.57 1.40
CA PHE A 43 -1.79 -16.71 2.59
C PHE A 43 -3.19 -16.37 3.08
N ASP A 44 -3.35 -16.24 4.39
CA ASP A 44 -4.62 -15.84 4.99
C ASP A 44 -4.88 -14.34 4.88
N LEU A 45 -3.86 -13.53 4.64
CA LEU A 45 -3.96 -12.09 4.46
C LEU A 45 -2.94 -11.63 3.42
N VAL A 46 -3.38 -10.83 2.45
CA VAL A 46 -2.52 -10.20 1.45
C VAL A 46 -2.77 -8.70 1.45
N THR A 47 -1.72 -7.91 1.51
CA THR A 47 -1.78 -6.45 1.35
C THR A 47 -1.00 -6.01 0.12
N LEU A 48 -1.55 -5.07 -0.65
CA LEU A 48 -0.92 -4.50 -1.83
C LEU A 48 -0.81 -2.97 -1.68
N LEU A 49 0.44 -2.47 -1.71
CA LEU A 49 0.75 -1.04 -1.76
C LEU A 49 1.86 -0.81 -2.81
N VAL A 50 1.52 -0.20 -3.92
CA VAL A 50 2.43 0.14 -5.02
C VAL A 50 1.86 1.31 -5.82
N GLY A 51 2.70 2.05 -6.55
CA GLY A 51 2.27 3.09 -7.50
C GLY A 51 2.89 4.45 -7.27
N VAL A 52 3.47 4.73 -6.11
CA VAL A 52 4.15 6.02 -5.88
C VAL A 52 5.27 6.27 -6.90
N ASN A 53 6.02 5.24 -7.28
CA ASN A 53 7.10 5.37 -8.25
C ASN A 53 6.60 5.48 -9.70
N ASN A 54 5.43 4.91 -10.02
CA ASN A 54 4.79 5.15 -11.31
C ASN A 54 4.41 6.63 -11.44
N GLN A 55 3.79 7.22 -10.40
CA GLN A 55 3.46 8.65 -10.36
C GLN A 55 4.73 9.51 -10.40
N TYR A 56 5.72 9.23 -9.53
CA TYR A 56 6.95 10.01 -9.44
C TYR A 56 7.75 10.06 -10.73
N ARG A 57 7.77 8.95 -11.50
CA ARG A 57 8.43 8.84 -12.80
C ARG A 57 7.55 9.33 -13.96
N GLY A 58 6.31 9.75 -13.71
CA GLY A 58 5.38 10.23 -14.73
C GLY A 58 4.96 9.16 -15.74
N LEU A 59 4.82 7.91 -15.29
CA LEU A 59 4.44 6.80 -16.16
C LEU A 59 2.93 6.87 -16.51
N SER A 60 2.56 6.20 -17.61
CA SER A 60 1.19 6.16 -18.12
C SER A 60 0.21 5.60 -17.09
N LYS A 61 -0.92 6.27 -16.90
CA LYS A 61 -2.00 5.79 -16.03
C LYS A 61 -2.75 4.59 -16.65
N GLU A 62 -2.79 4.49 -17.95
CA GLU A 62 -3.38 3.38 -18.68
C GLU A 62 -2.57 2.10 -18.47
N GLU A 63 -1.25 2.18 -18.59
CA GLU A 63 -0.33 1.08 -18.31
C GLU A 63 -0.38 0.69 -16.83
N TYR A 64 -0.33 1.70 -15.94
CA TYR A 64 -0.48 1.50 -14.50
C TYR A 64 -1.76 0.75 -14.14
N LYS A 65 -2.91 1.12 -14.72
CA LYS A 65 -4.19 0.45 -14.47
C LYS A 65 -4.13 -1.02 -14.86
N ALA A 66 -3.57 -1.34 -16.02
CA ALA A 66 -3.43 -2.72 -16.49
C ALA A 66 -2.51 -3.55 -15.57
N GLU A 67 -1.35 -3.00 -15.22
CA GLU A 67 -0.38 -3.67 -14.33
C GLU A 67 -0.92 -3.82 -12.91
N PHE A 68 -1.58 -2.78 -12.37
CA PHE A 68 -2.20 -2.83 -11.04
C PHE A 68 -3.34 -3.87 -10.99
N GLY A 69 -4.17 -3.94 -12.03
CA GLY A 69 -5.21 -4.97 -12.16
C GLY A 69 -4.62 -6.40 -12.17
N HIS A 70 -3.49 -6.60 -12.85
CA HIS A 70 -2.76 -7.87 -12.85
C HIS A 70 -2.18 -8.22 -11.46
N LEU A 71 -1.56 -7.26 -10.78
CA LEU A 71 -1.05 -7.46 -9.42
C LEU A 71 -2.18 -7.80 -8.44
N LEU A 72 -3.35 -7.22 -8.63
CA LEU A 72 -4.50 -7.48 -7.79
C LEU A 72 -5.08 -8.88 -8.03
N ASP A 73 -5.08 -9.38 -9.28
CA ASP A 73 -5.42 -10.78 -9.59
C ASP A 73 -4.42 -11.75 -8.94
N THR A 74 -3.15 -11.41 -8.98
CA THR A 74 -2.09 -12.17 -8.31
C THR A 74 -2.27 -12.20 -6.79
N ALA A 75 -2.60 -11.05 -6.18
CA ALA A 75 -2.89 -10.96 -4.75
C ALA A 75 -4.09 -11.83 -4.35
N ILE A 76 -5.15 -11.85 -5.17
CA ILE A 76 -6.32 -12.72 -4.97
C ILE A 76 -5.94 -14.20 -5.08
N ALA A 77 -5.09 -14.56 -6.05
CA ALA A 77 -4.58 -15.92 -6.18
C ALA A 77 -3.75 -16.31 -4.94
N PHE A 78 -2.90 -15.43 -4.42
CA PHE A 78 -2.15 -15.64 -3.18
C PHE A 78 -3.06 -15.81 -1.96
N ALA A 79 -4.23 -15.20 -1.95
CA ALA A 79 -5.25 -15.40 -0.92
C ALA A 79 -6.11 -16.66 -1.13
N GLY A 80 -5.74 -17.54 -2.07
CA GLY A 80 -6.51 -18.74 -2.39
C GLY A 80 -7.89 -18.43 -3.00
N GLY A 81 -8.03 -17.28 -3.65
CA GLY A 81 -9.28 -16.77 -4.23
C GLY A 81 -10.19 -16.03 -3.26
N LYS A 82 -9.82 -15.92 -1.98
CA LYS A 82 -10.57 -15.21 -0.94
C LYS A 82 -10.35 -13.70 -1.06
N ARG A 83 -11.24 -13.03 -1.77
CA ARG A 83 -11.16 -11.59 -2.05
C ARG A 83 -11.23 -10.74 -0.78
N GLU A 84 -12.01 -11.17 0.19
CA GLU A 84 -12.16 -10.56 1.52
C GLU A 84 -10.89 -10.60 2.37
N HIS A 85 -9.89 -11.37 1.97
CA HIS A 85 -8.57 -11.47 2.59
C HIS A 85 -7.50 -10.60 1.90
N VAL A 86 -7.89 -9.84 0.87
CA VAL A 86 -6.99 -8.95 0.12
C VAL A 86 -7.35 -7.50 0.41
N TYR A 87 -6.33 -6.71 0.76
CA TYR A 87 -6.48 -5.28 1.05
C TYR A 87 -5.50 -4.45 0.23
N VAL A 88 -6.04 -3.50 -0.52
CA VAL A 88 -5.29 -2.45 -1.19
C VAL A 88 -5.11 -1.28 -0.25
N LEU A 89 -3.90 -0.77 -0.13
CA LEU A 89 -3.63 0.49 0.55
C LEU A 89 -3.48 1.61 -0.49
N SER A 90 -4.04 2.77 -0.21
CA SER A 90 -3.83 3.95 -1.04
C SER A 90 -2.36 4.39 -1.01
N ILE A 91 -1.89 5.04 -2.09
CA ILE A 91 -0.55 5.62 -2.19
C ILE A 91 -0.47 6.82 -1.25
N PRO A 92 0.52 6.89 -0.33
CA PRO A 92 0.71 8.06 0.52
C PRO A 92 1.17 9.27 -0.30
N ASP A 93 0.79 10.48 0.13
CA ASP A 93 1.16 11.72 -0.53
C ASP A 93 2.53 12.22 -0.03
N TRP A 94 3.53 12.09 -0.90
CA TRP A 94 4.88 12.58 -0.60
C TRP A 94 5.05 14.09 -0.86
N GLY A 95 4.09 14.74 -1.55
CA GLY A 95 4.14 16.18 -1.87
C GLY A 95 4.12 17.10 -0.66
N VAL A 96 3.72 16.59 0.51
CA VAL A 96 3.70 17.33 1.79
C VAL A 96 5.01 17.24 2.57
N THR A 97 5.98 16.44 2.09
CA THR A 97 7.22 16.13 2.81
C THR A 97 8.28 17.24 2.69
N ASN A 98 9.24 17.24 3.62
CA ASN A 98 10.38 18.15 3.57
C ASN A 98 11.20 17.98 2.28
N PHE A 99 11.31 16.75 1.79
CA PHE A 99 11.97 16.45 0.51
C PHE A 99 11.28 17.16 -0.66
N ALA A 100 9.95 17.12 -0.74
CA ALA A 100 9.20 17.78 -1.81
C ALA A 100 9.44 19.30 -1.79
N VAL A 101 9.38 19.92 -0.62
CA VAL A 101 9.66 21.35 -0.42
C VAL A 101 11.09 21.70 -0.85
N ALA A 102 12.08 20.95 -0.38
CA ALA A 102 13.50 21.18 -0.69
C ALA A 102 13.82 21.04 -2.19
N ASN A 103 13.06 20.20 -2.91
CA ASN A 103 13.21 19.99 -4.34
C ASN A 103 12.25 20.84 -5.21
N GLY A 104 11.62 21.87 -4.63
CA GLY A 104 10.76 22.81 -5.35
C GLY A 104 9.51 22.16 -5.98
N LYS A 105 9.06 21.05 -5.43
CA LYS A 105 7.86 20.35 -5.94
C LYS A 105 6.60 21.10 -5.54
N ASN A 106 5.64 21.16 -6.46
CA ASN A 106 4.33 21.74 -6.18
C ASN A 106 3.44 20.70 -5.49
N ALA A 107 3.23 20.86 -4.18
CA ALA A 107 2.44 19.93 -3.38
C ALA A 107 1.02 19.71 -3.93
N LYS A 108 0.40 20.74 -4.52
CA LYS A 108 -0.94 20.61 -5.10
C LYS A 108 -0.94 19.71 -6.34
N ILE A 109 0.05 19.87 -7.22
CA ILE A 109 0.19 19.03 -8.42
C ILE A 109 0.45 17.58 -8.01
N VAL A 110 1.37 17.35 -7.07
CA VAL A 110 1.65 16.00 -6.56
C VAL A 110 0.39 15.39 -5.96
N ALA A 111 -0.37 16.14 -5.15
CA ALA A 111 -1.61 15.65 -4.55
C ALA A 111 -2.65 15.25 -5.61
N GLU A 112 -2.86 16.08 -6.65
CA GLU A 112 -3.79 15.80 -7.75
C GLU A 112 -3.38 14.55 -8.53
N GLU A 113 -2.09 14.37 -8.77
CA GLU A 113 -1.56 13.17 -9.44
C GLU A 113 -1.72 11.91 -8.57
N ILE A 114 -1.37 11.96 -7.28
CA ILE A 114 -1.57 10.85 -6.33
C ILE A 114 -3.05 10.47 -6.25
N ASP A 115 -3.95 11.46 -6.18
CA ASP A 115 -5.39 11.22 -6.17
C ASP A 115 -5.86 10.51 -7.44
N ALA A 116 -5.30 10.86 -8.61
CA ALA A 116 -5.63 10.19 -9.86
C ALA A 116 -5.21 8.70 -9.87
N PHE A 117 -4.00 8.38 -9.35
CA PHE A 117 -3.55 6.99 -9.20
C PHE A 117 -4.38 6.24 -8.15
N ASN A 118 -4.69 6.88 -7.02
CA ASN A 118 -5.53 6.29 -5.97
C ASN A 118 -6.98 6.03 -6.41
N ASN A 119 -7.51 6.85 -7.31
CA ASN A 119 -8.82 6.58 -7.93
C ASN A 119 -8.78 5.29 -8.75
N ILE A 120 -7.71 5.05 -9.52
CA ILE A 120 -7.52 3.78 -10.25
C ILE A 120 -7.48 2.61 -9.25
N ASN A 121 -6.69 2.72 -8.19
CA ASN A 121 -6.58 1.67 -7.17
C ASN A 121 -7.92 1.35 -6.52
N ARG A 122 -8.70 2.39 -6.20
CA ARG A 122 -10.03 2.25 -5.60
C ARG A 122 -11.03 1.60 -6.57
N GLU A 123 -11.06 2.05 -7.82
CA GLU A 123 -11.92 1.47 -8.86
C GLU A 123 -11.62 -0.01 -9.08
N GLU A 124 -10.35 -0.39 -9.21
CA GLU A 124 -9.93 -1.78 -9.39
C GLU A 124 -10.25 -2.64 -8.14
N ALA A 125 -10.02 -2.10 -6.94
CA ALA A 125 -10.36 -2.78 -5.70
C ALA A 125 -11.88 -3.03 -5.59
N MET A 126 -12.70 -2.05 -5.91
CA MET A 126 -14.17 -2.17 -5.93
C MET A 126 -14.63 -3.18 -7.01
N TYR A 127 -14.07 -3.09 -8.21
CA TYR A 127 -14.41 -3.99 -9.31
C TYR A 127 -14.09 -5.46 -8.97
N LYS A 128 -12.98 -5.70 -8.29
CA LYS A 128 -12.54 -7.04 -7.89
C LYS A 128 -13.08 -7.47 -6.51
N HIS A 129 -13.87 -6.62 -5.84
CA HIS A 129 -14.45 -6.89 -4.51
C HIS A 129 -13.41 -7.21 -3.44
N VAL A 130 -12.33 -6.45 -3.38
CA VAL A 130 -11.30 -6.52 -2.33
C VAL A 130 -11.37 -5.29 -1.42
N GLY A 131 -10.77 -5.38 -0.23
CA GLY A 131 -10.70 -4.26 0.71
C GLY A 131 -9.86 -3.10 0.16
N TYR A 132 -10.26 -1.86 0.47
CA TYR A 132 -9.49 -0.65 0.17
C TYR A 132 -9.35 0.21 1.42
N ILE A 133 -8.12 0.52 1.81
CA ILE A 133 -7.79 1.28 3.02
C ILE A 133 -7.09 2.57 2.62
N ASP A 134 -7.71 3.70 2.95
CA ASP A 134 -7.16 5.02 2.67
C ASP A 134 -6.15 5.44 3.75
N ILE A 135 -4.86 5.45 3.39
CA ILE A 135 -3.77 5.99 4.22
C ILE A 135 -3.30 7.37 3.71
N THR A 136 -3.81 7.84 2.57
CA THR A 136 -3.39 9.10 1.94
C THR A 136 -3.77 10.30 2.78
N ALA A 137 -4.99 10.33 3.31
CA ALA A 137 -5.47 11.43 4.15
C ALA A 137 -4.58 11.61 5.39
N GLY A 138 -4.28 10.52 6.11
CA GLY A 138 -3.37 10.52 7.24
C GLY A 138 -1.95 10.94 6.86
N SER A 139 -1.44 10.50 5.71
CA SER A 139 -0.10 10.88 5.23
C SER A 139 0.00 12.39 4.95
N ARG A 140 -1.06 13.04 4.47
CA ARG A 140 -1.13 14.49 4.24
C ARG A 140 -1.04 15.31 5.52
N GLU A 141 -1.65 14.81 6.59
CA GLU A 141 -1.59 15.47 7.90
C GLU A 141 -0.26 15.24 8.60
N LEU A 142 0.15 13.99 8.67
CA LEU A 142 1.30 13.55 9.45
C LEU A 142 2.64 13.76 8.73
N GLY A 143 2.69 13.68 7.42
CA GLY A 143 3.91 13.81 6.62
C GLY A 143 4.59 15.17 6.67
N LYS A 144 3.95 16.17 7.30
CA LYS A 144 4.54 17.47 7.61
C LYS A 144 5.41 17.45 8.89
N LYS A 145 5.26 16.42 9.71
CA LYS A 145 5.96 16.29 11.00
C LYS A 145 7.25 15.51 10.80
N ALA A 146 8.39 16.08 11.18
CA ALA A 146 9.70 15.46 11.00
C ALA A 146 9.79 14.04 11.60
N VAL A 147 9.16 13.79 12.75
CA VAL A 147 9.13 12.47 13.40
C VAL A 147 8.43 11.40 12.56
N MET A 148 7.54 11.79 11.67
CA MET A 148 6.81 10.87 10.79
C MET A 148 7.57 10.53 9.49
N LEU A 149 8.72 11.15 9.28
CA LEU A 149 9.58 10.91 8.13
C LEU A 149 10.92 10.29 8.57
N ALA A 150 11.49 9.46 7.71
CA ALA A 150 12.85 8.97 7.86
C ALA A 150 13.85 10.11 7.71
N GLN A 151 15.15 9.83 7.94
CA GLN A 151 16.21 10.84 7.89
C GLN A 151 16.36 11.54 6.54
N ASP A 152 15.88 10.92 5.45
CA ASP A 152 15.89 11.52 4.11
C ASP A 152 14.79 12.56 3.89
N GLY A 153 13.88 12.73 4.86
CA GLY A 153 12.78 13.68 4.79
C GLY A 153 11.71 13.34 3.74
N LEU A 154 11.71 12.12 3.23
CA LEU A 154 10.81 11.62 2.18
C LEU A 154 10.05 10.36 2.62
N HIS A 155 10.80 9.30 2.94
CA HIS A 155 10.19 8.02 3.27
C HIS A 155 9.52 8.05 4.64
N PRO A 156 8.45 7.27 4.84
CA PRO A 156 7.80 7.16 6.14
C PRO A 156 8.75 6.62 7.22
N SER A 157 8.66 7.17 8.42
CA SER A 157 9.35 6.63 9.59
C SER A 157 8.65 5.38 10.15
N ALA A 158 9.25 4.76 11.15
CA ALA A 158 8.62 3.66 11.88
C ALA A 158 7.30 4.08 12.54
N GLU A 159 7.21 5.34 13.02
CA GLU A 159 6.02 5.93 13.62
C GLU A 159 4.89 6.08 12.60
N MET A 160 5.20 6.56 11.38
CA MET A 160 4.20 6.63 10.31
C MET A 160 3.69 5.25 9.91
N TYR A 161 4.59 4.27 9.80
CA TYR A 161 4.18 2.88 9.52
C TYR A 161 3.34 2.29 10.66
N ALA A 162 3.57 2.68 11.92
CA ALA A 162 2.75 2.25 13.05
C ALA A 162 1.31 2.79 12.96
N GLU A 163 1.14 4.05 12.57
CA GLU A 163 -0.17 4.64 12.32
C GLU A 163 -0.94 3.90 11.21
N TRP A 164 -0.27 3.61 10.09
CA TRP A 164 -0.87 2.85 9.01
C TRP A 164 -1.22 1.43 9.43
N ALA A 165 -0.30 0.73 10.11
CA ALA A 165 -0.52 -0.61 10.61
C ALA A 165 -1.71 -0.67 11.58
N SER A 166 -1.88 0.35 12.43
CA SER A 166 -3.02 0.46 13.35
C SER A 166 -4.34 0.64 12.58
N SER A 167 -4.37 1.51 11.58
CA SER A 167 -5.55 1.71 10.73
C SER A 167 -5.95 0.42 10.00
N ILE A 168 -4.97 -0.28 9.42
CA ILE A 168 -5.18 -1.55 8.72
C ILE A 168 -5.69 -2.64 9.68
N ALA A 169 -5.05 -2.78 10.86
CA ALA A 169 -5.45 -3.78 11.85
C ALA A 169 -6.89 -3.55 12.34
N ASN A 170 -7.29 -2.28 12.54
CA ASN A 170 -8.64 -1.94 12.94
C ASN A 170 -9.66 -2.31 11.85
N GLU A 171 -9.37 -1.99 10.59
CA GLU A 171 -10.25 -2.34 9.45
C GLU A 171 -10.40 -3.86 9.33
N ILE A 172 -9.30 -4.61 9.39
CA ILE A 172 -9.32 -6.08 9.32
C ILE A 172 -10.19 -6.68 10.42
N VAL A 173 -10.09 -6.17 11.65
CA VAL A 173 -10.90 -6.66 12.78
C VAL A 173 -12.37 -6.29 12.61
N LEU A 174 -12.66 -5.07 12.12
CA LEU A 174 -14.03 -4.60 11.90
C LEU A 174 -14.77 -5.41 10.83
N THR A 175 -14.08 -5.87 9.80
CA THR A 175 -14.69 -6.70 8.75
C THR A 175 -15.12 -8.08 9.23
N GLY A 176 -14.51 -8.59 10.32
CA GLY A 176 -14.82 -9.91 10.86
C GLY A 176 -14.46 -11.08 9.94
N ASN A 177 -13.66 -10.83 8.89
CA ASN A 177 -13.29 -11.85 7.90
C ASN A 177 -12.30 -12.90 8.45
N PHE A 178 -11.70 -12.61 9.59
CA PHE A 178 -10.74 -13.51 10.26
C PHE A 178 -11.36 -13.97 11.58
N ASN A 179 -11.67 -15.26 11.67
CA ASN A 179 -12.20 -15.85 12.90
C ASN A 179 -11.11 -15.90 13.97
N VAL A 180 -11.47 -15.50 15.19
CA VAL A 180 -10.67 -15.67 16.40
C VAL A 180 -10.77 -17.13 16.86
#